data_23d60243a3a1811e713c2d25447bd879
#
_entry.id   23d60243a3a1811e713c2d25447bd879
#
_cell.length_a   1.000
_cell.length_b   1.000
_cell.length_c   1.000
_cell.angle_alpha   90.00
_cell.angle_beta   90.00
_cell.angle_gamma   90.00
#
_symmetry.space_group_name_H-M   'P 1'
#
loop_
_entity.id
_entity.type
_entity.pdbx_description
1 polymer ?
#
loop_
_entity_poly.entity_id
_entity_poly.type
_entity_poly.pdbx_seq_one_letter_code
_entity_poly.pdbx_strand_id
1 'polypeptide(L)'
;IVIDGVISAVAALTAVRIDPASKSAMLPSHMSHEPAVVRIMSELGMSPIIHADMALGEGTGAVSLLPLLDMALKVYHGPHTFDELGISAYEPQEGKA
;
A
#
# COMPACT_ATOMS: atom_id res chain seq x y z
N ILE A 1 6.30 -4.36 8.13
CA ILE A 1 5.63 -5.67 7.91
C ILE A 1 4.77 -5.55 6.65
N VAL A 2 4.94 -6.50 5.74
CA VAL A 2 4.11 -6.59 4.53
C VAL A 2 3.04 -7.66 4.75
N ILE A 3 1.77 -7.27 4.55
CA ILE A 3 0.63 -8.18 4.65
C ILE A 3 0.47 -8.89 3.31
N ASP A 4 0.45 -10.21 3.31
CA ASP A 4 0.31 -11.04 2.11
C ASP A 4 -1.15 -11.43 1.86
N GLY A 5 -1.55 -12.62 2.26
CA GLY A 5 -2.88 -13.16 2.04
C GLY A 5 -3.78 -13.09 3.28
N VAL A 6 -4.85 -13.90 3.26
CA VAL A 6 -5.89 -13.88 4.31
C VAL A 6 -5.36 -14.17 5.71
N ILE A 7 -4.42 -15.11 5.84
CA ILE A 7 -3.88 -15.51 7.16
C ILE A 7 -3.11 -14.34 7.78
N SER A 8 -2.24 -13.68 7.01
CA SER A 8 -1.50 -12.52 7.47
C SER A 8 -2.41 -11.30 7.69
N ALA A 9 -3.48 -11.16 6.90
CA ALA A 9 -4.48 -10.11 7.09
C ALA A 9 -5.25 -10.28 8.41
N VAL A 10 -5.63 -11.51 8.76
CA VAL A 10 -6.28 -11.81 10.06
C VAL A 10 -5.32 -11.51 11.21
N ALA A 11 -4.05 -11.89 11.09
CA ALA A 11 -3.03 -11.59 12.09
C ALA A 11 -2.83 -10.07 12.27
N ALA A 12 -2.81 -9.33 11.15
CA ALA A 12 -2.71 -7.87 11.16
C ALA A 12 -3.91 -7.22 11.87
N LEU A 13 -5.12 -7.66 11.55
CA LEU A 13 -6.34 -7.15 12.21
C LEU A 13 -6.32 -7.44 13.72
N THR A 14 -5.90 -8.64 14.10
CA THR A 14 -5.76 -9.03 15.50
C THR A 14 -4.75 -8.15 16.23
N ALA A 15 -3.58 -7.93 15.62
CA ALA A 15 -2.56 -7.06 16.18
C ALA A 15 -3.05 -5.62 16.39
N VAL A 16 -3.74 -5.06 15.41
CA VAL A 16 -4.29 -3.69 15.49
C VAL A 16 -5.38 -3.58 16.56
N ARG A 17 -6.14 -4.64 16.79
CA ARG A 17 -7.14 -4.66 17.88
C ARG A 17 -6.52 -4.79 19.26
N ILE A 18 -5.36 -5.42 19.36
CA ILE A 18 -4.59 -5.49 20.62
C ILE A 18 -3.87 -4.16 20.87
N ASP A 19 -3.19 -3.65 19.85
CA ASP A 19 -2.47 -2.37 19.89
C ASP A 19 -2.67 -1.61 18.58
N PRO A 20 -3.52 -0.56 18.58
CA PRO A 20 -3.77 0.24 17.38
C PRO A 20 -2.52 0.88 16.76
N ALA A 21 -1.48 1.13 17.54
CA ALA A 21 -0.22 1.70 17.04
C ALA A 21 0.52 0.76 16.08
N SER A 22 0.30 -0.54 16.19
CA SER A 22 0.92 -1.55 15.31
C SER A 22 0.59 -1.34 13.83
N LYS A 23 -0.55 -0.71 13.51
CA LYS A 23 -0.96 -0.40 12.14
C LYS A 23 0.09 0.42 11.38
N SER A 24 0.79 1.32 12.04
CA SER A 24 1.80 2.18 11.43
C SER A 24 2.98 1.43 10.81
N ALA A 25 3.21 0.19 11.22
CA ALA A 25 4.28 -0.67 10.73
C ALA A 25 3.82 -1.68 9.66
N MET A 26 2.61 -1.53 9.13
CA MET A 26 2.00 -2.49 8.21
C MET A 26 1.77 -1.90 6.83
N LEU A 27 2.07 -2.69 5.79
CA LEU A 27 1.79 -2.36 4.40
C LEU A 27 1.01 -3.52 3.76
N PRO A 28 -0.18 -3.28 3.20
CA PRO A 28 -0.90 -4.29 2.44
C PRO A 28 -0.25 -4.46 1.06
N SER A 29 -0.05 -5.69 0.61
CA SER A 29 0.58 -5.95 -0.68
C SER A 29 -0.43 -6.03 -1.82
N HIS A 30 -1.29 -7.01 -1.80
CA HIS A 30 -2.23 -7.27 -2.89
C HIS A 30 -3.64 -7.54 -2.39
N MET A 31 -4.63 -7.31 -3.25
CA MET A 31 -6.00 -7.76 -3.00
C MET A 31 -6.11 -9.24 -3.39
N SER A 32 -6.26 -10.10 -2.40
CA SER A 32 -6.47 -11.52 -2.62
C SER A 32 -7.87 -11.82 -3.14
N HIS A 33 -8.04 -12.95 -3.82
CA HIS A 33 -9.35 -13.49 -4.20
C HIS A 33 -10.23 -13.91 -3.01
N GLU A 34 -9.65 -14.07 -1.84
CA GLU A 34 -10.38 -14.45 -0.63
C GLU A 34 -11.36 -13.33 -0.20
N PRO A 35 -12.69 -13.59 -0.18
CA PRO A 35 -13.66 -12.54 0.15
C PRO A 35 -13.45 -11.92 1.52
N ALA A 36 -12.90 -12.67 2.47
CA ALA A 36 -12.60 -12.19 3.80
C ALA A 36 -11.57 -11.07 3.81
N VAL A 37 -10.62 -11.07 2.88
CA VAL A 37 -9.56 -10.04 2.80
C VAL A 37 -10.14 -8.66 2.53
N VAL A 38 -11.15 -8.57 1.66
CA VAL A 38 -11.82 -7.29 1.36
C VAL A 38 -12.39 -6.67 2.64
N ARG A 39 -13.06 -7.48 3.46
CA ARG A 39 -13.62 -7.01 4.73
C ARG A 39 -12.54 -6.64 5.74
N ILE A 40 -11.49 -7.45 5.83
CA ILE A 40 -10.39 -7.18 6.75
C ILE A 40 -9.66 -5.89 6.37
N MET A 41 -9.39 -5.67 5.08
CA MET A 41 -8.76 -4.44 4.61
C MET A 41 -9.62 -3.21 4.89
N SER A 42 -10.95 -3.34 4.73
CA SER A 42 -11.90 -2.28 5.09
C SER A 42 -11.86 -1.98 6.59
N GLU A 43 -11.86 -3.00 7.46
CA GLU A 43 -11.76 -2.85 8.91
C GLU A 43 -10.43 -2.22 9.34
N LEU A 44 -9.34 -2.55 8.66
CA LEU A 44 -8.04 -1.96 8.89
C LEU A 44 -7.91 -0.53 8.32
N GLY A 45 -8.84 -0.13 7.45
CA GLY A 45 -8.71 1.13 6.71
C GLY A 45 -7.48 1.16 5.81
N MET A 46 -7.19 0.02 5.17
CA MET A 46 -6.05 -0.16 4.27
C MET A 46 -6.53 -0.50 2.85
N SER A 47 -5.80 -0.02 1.87
CA SER A 47 -6.01 -0.37 0.46
C SER A 47 -4.77 -1.05 -0.10
N PRO A 48 -4.85 -2.31 -0.50
CA PRO A 48 -3.74 -2.99 -1.17
C PRO A 48 -3.31 -2.27 -2.43
N ILE A 49 -2.01 -2.29 -2.69
CA ILE A 49 -1.40 -1.59 -3.83
C ILE A 49 -1.58 -2.38 -5.13
N ILE A 50 -1.55 -3.71 -5.04
CA ILE A 50 -1.58 -4.61 -6.20
C ILE A 50 -2.98 -5.23 -6.35
N HIS A 51 -3.57 -5.09 -7.54
CA HIS A 51 -4.80 -5.75 -7.95
C HIS A 51 -4.53 -6.57 -9.21
N ALA A 52 -4.11 -7.81 -9.06
CA ALA A 52 -3.62 -8.66 -10.14
C ALA A 52 -4.20 -10.08 -10.11
N ASP A 53 -5.39 -10.24 -9.54
CA ASP A 53 -6.08 -11.54 -9.42
C ASP A 53 -5.19 -12.66 -8.84
N MET A 54 -4.37 -12.33 -7.87
CA MET A 54 -3.42 -13.27 -7.28
C MET A 54 -4.11 -14.20 -6.29
N ALA A 55 -3.93 -15.50 -6.48
CA ALA A 55 -4.51 -16.53 -5.64
C ALA A 55 -3.56 -17.69 -5.33
N LEU A 56 -2.30 -17.59 -5.73
CA LEU A 56 -1.33 -18.68 -5.53
C LEU A 56 -0.97 -18.89 -4.05
N GLY A 57 -0.90 -17.82 -3.27
CA GLY A 57 -0.39 -17.87 -1.90
C GLY A 57 1.15 -17.88 -1.85
N GLU A 58 1.70 -18.53 -0.81
CA GLU A 58 3.16 -18.74 -0.67
C GLU A 58 3.99 -17.46 -0.62
N GLY A 59 3.39 -16.34 -0.18
CA GLY A 59 4.08 -15.06 -0.06
C GLY A 59 4.29 -14.31 -1.38
N THR A 60 3.71 -14.77 -2.49
CA THR A 60 3.90 -14.15 -3.81
C THR A 60 3.45 -12.70 -3.86
N GLY A 61 2.34 -12.36 -3.19
CA GLY A 61 1.85 -10.98 -3.10
C GLY A 61 2.84 -10.07 -2.38
N ALA A 62 3.31 -10.49 -1.23
CA ALA A 62 4.27 -9.72 -0.42
C ALA A 62 5.59 -9.52 -1.17
N VAL A 63 6.12 -10.58 -1.80
CA VAL A 63 7.37 -10.50 -2.57
C VAL A 63 7.22 -9.59 -3.79
N SER A 64 6.05 -9.60 -4.45
CA SER A 64 5.78 -8.73 -5.60
C SER A 64 5.74 -7.24 -5.24
N LEU A 65 5.43 -6.91 -3.99
CA LEU A 65 5.45 -5.53 -3.51
C LEU A 65 6.87 -4.95 -3.41
N LEU A 66 7.88 -5.76 -3.12
CA LEU A 66 9.24 -5.28 -2.85
C LEU A 66 9.85 -4.48 -4.01
N PRO A 67 9.79 -4.91 -5.27
CA PRO A 67 10.26 -4.11 -6.39
C PRO A 67 9.51 -2.77 -6.54
N LEU A 68 8.22 -2.75 -6.25
CA LEU A 68 7.41 -1.53 -6.29
C LEU A 68 7.82 -0.55 -5.20
N LEU A 69 8.13 -1.05 -3.99
CA LEU A 69 8.66 -0.23 -2.91
C LEU A 69 10.03 0.34 -3.26
N ASP A 70 10.92 -0.46 -3.86
CA ASP A 70 12.23 0.02 -4.30
C ASP A 70 12.09 1.13 -5.35
N MET A 71 11.20 0.97 -6.31
CA MET A 71 10.91 2.00 -7.30
C MET A 71 10.33 3.27 -6.66
N ALA A 72 9.37 3.12 -5.75
CA ALA A 72 8.76 4.23 -5.03
C ALA A 72 9.78 5.01 -4.20
N LEU A 73 10.69 4.31 -3.50
CA LEU A 73 11.76 4.94 -2.73
C LEU A 73 12.75 5.69 -3.62
N LYS A 74 13.07 5.16 -4.79
CA LYS A 74 13.93 5.86 -5.77
C LYS A 74 13.26 7.14 -6.27
N VAL A 75 11.96 7.10 -6.54
CA VAL A 75 11.21 8.30 -6.92
C VAL A 75 11.15 9.30 -5.77
N TYR A 76 10.94 8.84 -4.53
CA TYR A 76 10.87 9.71 -3.36
C TYR A 76 12.19 10.40 -3.04
N HIS A 77 13.32 9.71 -3.16
CA HIS A 77 14.65 10.22 -2.81
C HIS A 77 15.43 10.84 -3.98
N GLY A 78 15.04 10.53 -5.23
CA GLY A 78 15.79 10.90 -6.42
C GLY A 78 15.37 12.20 -7.10
N PRO A 79 14.09 12.59 -7.17
CA PRO A 79 13.69 13.75 -7.94
C PRO A 79 14.09 15.05 -7.24
N HIS A 80 14.52 16.01 -8.04
CA HIS A 80 14.67 17.39 -7.62
C HIS A 80 13.30 18.03 -7.36
N THR A 81 13.23 18.94 -6.40
CA THR A 81 12.03 19.76 -6.19
C THR A 81 11.86 20.76 -7.33
N PHE A 82 10.67 21.32 -7.52
CA PHE A 82 10.44 22.38 -8.50
C PHE A 82 11.32 23.60 -8.23
N ASP A 83 11.55 23.94 -6.96
CA ASP A 83 12.43 25.03 -6.57
C ASP A 83 13.88 24.78 -7.02
N GLU A 84 14.41 23.58 -6.85
CA GLU A 84 15.76 23.21 -7.29
C GLU A 84 15.93 23.28 -8.80
N LEU A 85 14.86 22.97 -9.56
CA LEU A 85 14.84 23.04 -11.02
C LEU A 85 14.45 24.42 -11.56
N GLY A 86 14.07 25.37 -10.70
CA GLY A 86 13.56 26.67 -11.11
C GLY A 86 12.22 26.63 -11.83
N ILE A 87 11.41 25.59 -11.58
CA ILE A 87 10.09 25.41 -12.17
C ILE A 87 9.04 25.89 -11.18
N SER A 88 8.12 26.73 -11.65
CA SER A 88 6.98 27.18 -10.84
C SER A 88 6.08 26.01 -10.45
N ALA A 89 5.56 26.03 -9.21
CA ALA A 89 4.58 25.05 -8.77
C ALA A 89 3.33 25.09 -9.64
N TYR A 90 2.70 23.94 -9.82
CA TYR A 90 1.43 23.86 -10.52
C TYR A 90 0.35 24.64 -9.75
N GLU A 91 -0.23 25.61 -10.41
CA GLU A 91 -1.44 26.29 -9.93
C GLU A 91 -2.65 25.62 -10.57
N PRO A 92 -3.58 25.06 -9.76
CA PRO A 92 -4.81 24.50 -10.31
C PRO A 92 -5.54 25.58 -11.11
N GLN A 93 -5.79 25.33 -12.37
CA GLN A 93 -6.69 26.19 -13.12
C GLN A 93 -8.08 26.03 -12.53
N GLU A 94 -8.63 27.10 -11.98
CA GLU A 94 -10.03 27.12 -11.58
C GLU A 94 -10.85 26.66 -12.78
N GLY A 95 -11.57 25.56 -12.61
CA GLY A 95 -12.28 24.92 -13.68
C GLY A 95 -13.25 25.87 -14.33
N LYS A 96 -12.99 26.22 -15.55
CA LYS A 96 -14.05 26.62 -16.46
C LYS A 96 -14.82 25.35 -16.76
N ALA A 97 -15.98 25.21 -16.09
CA ALA A 97 -16.94 24.18 -16.40
C ALA A 97 -17.34 24.27 -17.89
#